data_2aaceaec1b4d5aedcb7d41025bc1e7ea
#
_entry.id   2aaceaec1b4d5aedcb7d41025bc1e7ea
#
_cell.length_a   1.000
_cell.length_b   1.000
_cell.length_c   1.000
_cell.angle_alpha   90.00
_cell.angle_beta   90.00
_cell.angle_gamma   90.00
#
_symmetry.space_group_name_H-M   'P 1'
#
loop_
_entity.id
_entity.type
_entity.pdbx_description
1 polymer ?
#
loop_
_entity_poly.entity_id
_entity_poly.type
_entity_poly.pdbx_seq_one_letter_code
_entity_poly.pdbx_strand_id
1 'polypeptide(L)'
;MNRKLPYSLLVAFALLQAGCGYLMAGTWEDDPKNWKRAFDSTRPGDVIVVHSRYWRSSHWTYEFQYFFEFAPNAKLKEQLFTKNRLRRITGDEAAKAKANAFGDAPAWFAPKGVAEYDLWVFEDEPDRNLKILIDRNSAATFVSDYSV
;
A
#
# COMPACT_ATOMS: atom_id res chain seq x y z
N MET A 1 -8.03 54.12 -4.69
CA MET A 1 -9.09 53.17 -5.10
C MET A 1 -8.75 51.79 -4.51
N ASN A 2 -9.23 51.50 -3.27
CA ASN A 2 -8.98 50.22 -2.61
C ASN A 2 -10.06 49.21 -3.07
N ARG A 3 -9.75 48.37 -4.05
CA ARG A 3 -10.58 47.22 -4.40
C ARG A 3 -10.39 46.15 -3.32
N LYS A 4 -11.33 46.06 -2.38
CA LYS A 4 -11.41 44.90 -1.47
C LYS A 4 -11.81 43.70 -2.31
N LEU A 5 -10.92 42.69 -2.41
CA LEU A 5 -11.28 41.39 -2.99
C LEU A 5 -12.47 40.82 -2.20
N PRO A 6 -13.52 40.35 -2.88
CA PRO A 6 -14.67 39.78 -2.18
C PRO A 6 -14.25 38.50 -1.45
N TYR A 7 -14.61 38.38 -0.17
CA TYR A 7 -14.33 37.23 0.69
C TYR A 7 -14.76 35.89 0.07
N SER A 8 -15.77 35.88 -0.79
CA SER A 8 -16.22 34.72 -1.55
C SER A 8 -15.16 34.14 -2.48
N LEU A 9 -14.27 34.95 -3.04
CA LEU A 9 -13.18 34.51 -3.91
C LEU A 9 -12.05 33.83 -3.11
N LEU A 10 -11.76 34.35 -1.91
CA LEU A 10 -10.78 33.75 -1.00
C LEU A 10 -11.23 32.38 -0.45
N VAL A 11 -12.52 32.26 -0.13
CA VAL A 11 -13.10 30.97 0.34
C VAL A 11 -13.13 29.95 -0.78
N ALA A 12 -13.50 30.34 -2.01
CA ALA A 12 -13.46 29.44 -3.17
C ALA A 12 -12.04 28.96 -3.49
N PHE A 13 -11.03 29.83 -3.37
CA PHE A 13 -9.64 29.46 -3.60
C PHE A 13 -9.10 28.52 -2.50
N ALA A 14 -9.49 28.70 -1.24
CA ALA A 14 -9.14 27.82 -0.14
C ALA A 14 -9.77 26.43 -0.27
N LEU A 15 -11.02 26.34 -0.75
CA LEU A 15 -11.69 25.06 -1.01
C LEU A 15 -11.08 24.29 -2.20
N LEU A 16 -10.61 25.00 -3.23
CA LEU A 16 -9.87 24.39 -4.34
C LEU A 16 -8.52 23.81 -3.90
N GLN A 17 -7.83 24.46 -2.98
CA GLN A 17 -6.55 23.95 -2.43
C GLN A 17 -6.74 22.73 -1.52
N ALA A 18 -7.82 22.66 -0.75
CA ALA A 18 -8.12 21.50 0.11
C ALA A 18 -8.51 20.24 -0.70
N GLY A 19 -9.12 20.41 -1.88
CA GLY A 19 -9.50 19.32 -2.79
C GLY A 19 -8.34 18.75 -3.61
N CYS A 20 -7.29 19.53 -3.88
CA CYS A 20 -6.18 19.11 -4.74
C CYS A 20 -5.29 18.00 -4.15
N GLY A 21 -5.25 17.82 -2.83
CA GLY A 21 -4.45 16.77 -2.19
C GLY A 21 -4.91 15.33 -2.52
N TYR A 22 -6.16 15.15 -2.94
CA TYR A 22 -6.72 13.85 -3.32
C TYR A 22 -6.57 13.52 -4.81
N LEU A 23 -6.28 14.50 -5.64
CA LEU A 23 -6.24 14.34 -7.11
C LEU A 23 -4.81 14.30 -7.69
N MET A 24 -3.79 14.46 -6.87
CA MET A 24 -2.42 14.53 -7.39
C MET A 24 -1.84 13.14 -7.61
N ALA A 25 -1.41 12.89 -8.84
CA ALA A 25 -0.51 11.80 -9.18
C ALA A 25 0.84 11.98 -8.46
N GLY A 26 1.49 10.88 -8.14
CA GLY A 26 2.82 10.96 -7.52
C GLY A 26 3.31 9.63 -6.96
N THR A 27 4.55 9.68 -6.52
CA THR A 27 5.19 8.61 -5.75
C THR A 27 5.62 9.16 -4.40
N TRP A 28 5.27 8.49 -3.33
CA TRP A 28 5.61 8.86 -1.96
C TRP A 28 6.40 7.73 -1.31
N GLU A 29 7.68 7.98 -1.02
CA GLU A 29 8.58 7.06 -0.31
C GLU A 29 8.57 7.41 1.19
N ASP A 30 8.41 6.42 2.04
CA ASP A 30 8.44 6.50 3.51
C ASP A 30 7.58 7.64 4.12
N ASP A 31 6.56 8.08 3.39
CA ASP A 31 5.63 9.10 3.88
C ASP A 31 4.68 8.48 4.91
N PRO A 32 4.56 9.05 6.13
CA PRO A 32 3.63 8.56 7.15
C PRO A 32 2.17 8.46 6.70
N LYS A 33 1.77 9.24 5.67
CA LYS A 33 0.44 9.21 5.09
C LYS A 33 0.21 8.03 4.15
N ASN A 34 1.26 7.26 3.79
CA ASN A 34 1.11 6.10 2.91
C ASN A 34 0.18 5.06 3.50
N TRP A 35 0.18 4.87 4.83
CA TRP A 35 -0.79 4.00 5.49
C TRP A 35 -2.23 4.42 5.18
N LYS A 36 -2.56 5.70 5.35
CA LYS A 36 -3.90 6.23 5.07
C LYS A 36 -4.28 6.11 3.60
N ARG A 37 -3.30 6.32 2.69
CA ARG A 37 -3.52 6.19 1.24
C ARG A 37 -3.83 4.74 0.83
N ALA A 38 -3.11 3.78 1.41
CA ALA A 38 -3.24 2.37 1.06
C ALA A 38 -4.44 1.69 1.71
N PHE A 39 -4.70 1.98 2.99
CA PHE A 39 -5.66 1.24 3.81
C PHE A 39 -6.89 2.04 4.26
N ASP A 40 -6.97 3.30 3.90
CA ASP A 40 -8.03 4.26 4.29
C ASP A 40 -8.39 4.23 5.79
N SER A 41 -7.43 3.97 6.63
CA SER A 41 -7.59 3.79 8.07
C SER A 41 -6.48 4.49 8.86
N THR A 42 -6.68 4.63 10.16
CA THR A 42 -5.60 5.06 11.07
C THR A 42 -4.67 3.89 11.35
N ARG A 43 -3.35 4.13 11.25
CA ARG A 43 -2.35 3.13 11.59
C ARG A 43 -2.44 2.78 13.08
N PRO A 44 -2.55 1.50 13.44
CA PRO A 44 -2.44 1.07 14.84
C PRO A 44 -1.09 1.48 15.44
N GLY A 45 -1.09 1.95 16.69
CA GLY A 45 0.10 2.50 17.32
C GLY A 45 1.25 1.49 17.53
N ASP A 46 0.92 0.20 17.54
CA ASP A 46 1.86 -0.90 17.70
C ASP A 46 2.39 -1.44 16.36
N VAL A 47 1.91 -0.94 15.21
CA VAL A 47 2.39 -1.31 13.88
C VAL A 47 3.53 -0.39 13.48
N ILE A 48 4.72 -0.98 13.31
CA ILE A 48 5.92 -0.29 12.85
C ILE A 48 6.07 -0.52 11.35
N VAL A 49 5.95 0.54 10.56
CA VAL A 49 6.30 0.56 9.15
C VAL A 49 7.80 0.82 9.06
N VAL A 50 8.55 -0.12 8.49
CA VAL A 50 10.00 0.01 8.26
C VAL A 50 10.22 0.83 7.00
N HIS A 51 9.55 0.41 5.92
CA HIS A 51 9.55 1.11 4.65
C HIS A 51 8.16 1.13 4.03
N SER A 52 7.87 2.16 3.25
CA SER A 52 6.64 2.26 2.47
C SER A 52 6.84 3.05 1.20
N ARG A 53 6.19 2.60 0.14
CA ARG A 53 6.04 3.35 -1.12
C ARG A 53 4.60 3.29 -1.55
N TYR A 54 4.06 4.43 -1.94
CA TYR A 54 2.74 4.52 -2.55
C TYR A 54 2.86 5.32 -3.85
N TRP A 55 2.34 4.76 -4.93
CA TRP A 55 2.24 5.42 -6.22
C TRP A 55 0.77 5.56 -6.63
N ARG A 56 0.46 6.63 -7.33
CA ARG A 56 -0.86 6.89 -7.91
C ARG A 56 -0.73 7.56 -9.26
N SER A 57 -1.54 7.10 -10.23
CA SER A 57 -1.63 7.71 -11.56
C SER A 57 -2.34 9.07 -11.51
N SER A 58 -2.15 9.86 -12.59
CA SER A 58 -2.90 11.10 -12.83
C SER A 58 -4.25 10.88 -13.52
N HIS A 59 -4.58 9.62 -13.84
CA HIS A 59 -5.78 9.29 -14.59
C HIS A 59 -7.03 9.23 -13.70
N TRP A 60 -8.18 9.46 -14.30
CA TRP A 60 -9.49 9.33 -13.65
C TRP A 60 -9.81 7.90 -13.22
N THR A 61 -9.12 6.90 -13.81
CA THR A 61 -9.26 5.47 -13.52
C THR A 61 -8.72 5.05 -12.15
N TYR A 62 -8.09 5.95 -11.42
CA TYR A 62 -7.59 5.69 -10.06
C TYR A 62 -6.68 4.47 -9.97
N GLU A 63 -5.65 4.43 -10.78
CA GLU A 63 -4.62 3.41 -10.70
C GLU A 63 -3.71 3.69 -9.50
N PHE A 64 -3.37 2.65 -8.77
CA PHE A 64 -2.44 2.76 -7.65
C PHE A 64 -1.55 1.52 -7.53
N GLN A 65 -0.42 1.71 -6.87
CA GLN A 65 0.45 0.64 -6.42
C GLN A 65 1.05 1.00 -5.08
N TYR A 66 1.16 0.04 -4.18
CA TYR A 66 1.86 0.25 -2.94
C TYR A 66 2.69 -0.95 -2.50
N PHE A 67 3.73 -0.64 -1.74
CA PHE A 67 4.63 -1.57 -1.10
C PHE A 67 4.83 -1.16 0.35
N PHE A 68 4.82 -2.13 1.25
CA PHE A 68 5.10 -1.95 2.67
C PHE A 68 6.01 -3.04 3.18
N GLU A 69 6.96 -2.65 4.04
CA GLU A 69 7.68 -3.54 4.93
C GLU A 69 7.31 -3.20 6.37
N PHE A 70 6.88 -4.20 7.11
CA PHE A 70 6.52 -4.08 8.51
C PHE A 70 7.50 -4.86 9.38
N ALA A 71 7.89 -4.27 10.51
CA ALA A 71 8.55 -5.02 11.57
C ALA A 71 7.64 -6.15 12.08
N PRO A 72 8.22 -7.23 12.63
CA PRO A 72 7.46 -8.34 13.20
C PRO A 72 6.39 -7.87 14.17
N ASN A 73 5.13 -8.22 13.92
CA ASN A 73 4.01 -7.81 14.75
C ASN A 73 2.91 -8.88 14.72
N ALA A 74 2.73 -9.58 15.84
CA ALA A 74 1.74 -10.64 15.96
C ALA A 74 0.30 -10.14 15.79
N LYS A 75 -0.02 -8.94 16.27
CA LYS A 75 -1.37 -8.35 16.14
C LYS A 75 -1.67 -7.96 14.68
N LEU A 76 -0.68 -7.41 13.97
CA LEU A 76 -0.84 -7.13 12.53
C LEU A 76 -1.14 -8.41 11.78
N LYS A 77 -0.38 -9.47 12.05
CA LYS A 77 -0.60 -10.79 11.45
C LYS A 77 -2.00 -11.31 11.76
N GLU A 78 -2.41 -11.28 13.02
CA GLU A 78 -3.75 -11.69 13.43
C GLU A 78 -4.84 -10.90 12.71
N GLN A 79 -4.72 -9.57 12.65
CA GLN A 79 -5.68 -8.71 11.97
C GLN A 79 -5.77 -8.99 10.47
N LEU A 80 -4.65 -9.20 9.80
CA LEU A 80 -4.63 -9.55 8.38
C LEU A 80 -5.40 -10.85 8.13
N PHE A 81 -5.18 -11.88 8.96
CA PHE A 81 -5.81 -13.19 8.79
C PHE A 81 -7.25 -13.26 9.30
N THR A 82 -7.61 -12.46 10.30
CA THR A 82 -9.00 -12.43 10.81
C THR A 82 -9.94 -11.65 9.89
N LYS A 83 -9.44 -10.57 9.28
CA LYS A 83 -10.25 -9.69 8.43
C LYS A 83 -10.34 -10.15 6.97
N ASN A 84 -9.41 -10.98 6.53
CA ASN A 84 -9.29 -11.39 5.14
C ASN A 84 -9.24 -12.92 5.06
N ARG A 85 -9.99 -13.48 4.12
CA ARG A 85 -9.85 -14.90 3.78
C ARG A 85 -8.62 -15.06 2.90
N LEU A 86 -7.53 -15.52 3.51
CA LEU A 86 -6.24 -15.67 2.85
C LEU A 86 -5.89 -17.15 2.73
N ARG A 87 -5.40 -17.55 1.55
CA ARG A 87 -4.80 -18.86 1.35
C ARG A 87 -3.30 -18.73 1.10
N ARG A 88 -2.55 -19.68 1.61
CA ARG A 88 -1.12 -19.80 1.33
C ARG A 88 -0.92 -20.45 -0.04
N ILE A 89 -0.04 -19.87 -0.85
CA ILE A 89 0.39 -20.45 -2.12
C ILE A 89 1.85 -20.90 -2.05
N THR A 90 2.19 -21.97 -2.74
CA THR A 90 3.50 -22.63 -2.72
C THR A 90 3.92 -23.08 -4.12
N GLY A 91 5.18 -23.53 -4.26
CA GLY A 91 5.69 -24.09 -5.51
C GLY A 91 5.61 -23.12 -6.70
N ASP A 92 5.22 -23.65 -7.86
CA ASP A 92 5.17 -22.91 -9.12
C ASP A 92 4.17 -21.74 -9.08
N GLU A 93 3.05 -21.90 -8.36
CA GLU A 93 2.06 -20.81 -8.19
C GLU A 93 2.68 -19.62 -7.47
N ALA A 94 3.42 -19.88 -6.38
CA ALA A 94 4.11 -18.82 -5.64
C ALA A 94 5.22 -18.18 -6.47
N ALA A 95 5.97 -18.97 -7.24
CA ALA A 95 7.01 -18.45 -8.13
C ALA A 95 6.44 -17.52 -9.21
N LYS A 96 5.33 -17.90 -9.84
CA LYS A 96 4.62 -17.08 -10.83
C LYS A 96 4.04 -15.81 -10.21
N ALA A 97 3.38 -15.93 -9.06
CA ALA A 97 2.82 -14.78 -8.35
C ALA A 97 3.89 -13.78 -7.95
N LYS A 98 5.06 -14.25 -7.53
CA LYS A 98 6.22 -13.41 -7.21
C LYS A 98 6.76 -12.70 -8.46
N ALA A 99 6.93 -13.41 -9.56
CA ALA A 99 7.46 -12.84 -10.80
C ALA A 99 6.57 -11.71 -11.36
N ASN A 100 5.26 -11.84 -11.22
CA ASN A 100 4.30 -10.88 -11.77
C ASN A 100 4.02 -9.69 -10.82
N ALA A 101 4.32 -9.82 -9.52
CA ALA A 101 3.88 -8.85 -8.52
C ALA A 101 4.84 -7.66 -8.32
N PHE A 102 6.07 -7.72 -8.85
CA PHE A 102 7.14 -6.84 -8.36
C PHE A 102 7.91 -6.09 -9.45
N GLY A 103 7.37 -5.92 -10.65
CA GLY A 103 8.06 -5.27 -11.76
C GLY A 103 8.66 -3.90 -11.42
N ASP A 104 7.97 -3.09 -10.61
CA ASP A 104 8.38 -1.75 -10.20
C ASP A 104 8.64 -1.65 -8.69
N ALA A 105 8.95 -2.77 -8.04
CA ALA A 105 9.21 -2.78 -6.61
C ALA A 105 10.46 -1.95 -6.26
N PRO A 106 10.43 -1.19 -5.15
CA PRO A 106 11.60 -0.49 -4.66
C PRO A 106 12.70 -1.48 -4.24
N ALA A 107 13.95 -1.05 -4.26
CA ALA A 107 15.10 -1.91 -3.96
C ALA A 107 15.04 -2.59 -2.58
N TRP A 108 14.44 -1.93 -1.59
CA TRP A 108 14.26 -2.49 -0.26
C TRP A 108 13.15 -3.56 -0.20
N PHE A 109 12.19 -3.54 -1.14
CA PHE A 109 11.16 -4.58 -1.27
C PHE A 109 11.74 -5.77 -2.04
N ALA A 110 12.73 -6.41 -1.46
CA ALA A 110 13.44 -7.53 -2.05
C ALA A 110 13.24 -8.80 -1.22
N PRO A 111 12.01 -9.37 -1.18
CA PRO A 111 11.82 -10.63 -0.51
C PRO A 111 12.74 -11.69 -1.14
N LYS A 112 13.51 -12.37 -0.33
CA LYS A 112 14.46 -13.42 -0.73
C LYS A 112 13.75 -14.58 -1.47
N GLY A 113 14.32 -15.72 -1.62
CA GLY A 113 13.71 -16.86 -2.33
C GLY A 113 12.36 -17.30 -1.74
N VAL A 114 11.50 -17.90 -2.56
CA VAL A 114 10.19 -18.44 -2.13
C VAL A 114 10.33 -19.46 -0.98
N ALA A 115 11.52 -20.07 -0.85
CA ALA A 115 11.81 -20.99 0.24
C ALA A 115 11.85 -20.32 1.63
N GLU A 116 12.10 -19.01 1.69
CA GLU A 116 12.27 -18.25 2.93
C GLU A 116 11.00 -17.49 3.38
N TYR A 117 9.98 -17.42 2.53
CA TYR A 117 8.74 -16.69 2.77
C TYR A 117 7.51 -17.58 2.66
N ASP A 118 6.51 -17.29 3.48
CA ASP A 118 5.14 -17.70 3.24
C ASP A 118 4.45 -16.62 2.42
N LEU A 119 3.95 -16.98 1.24
CA LEU A 119 3.20 -16.08 0.37
C LEU A 119 1.70 -16.37 0.49
N TRP A 120 0.93 -15.31 0.75
CA TRP A 120 -0.50 -15.37 0.97
C TRP A 120 -1.22 -14.47 -0.03
N VAL A 121 -2.35 -14.95 -0.53
CA VAL A 121 -3.25 -14.25 -1.46
C VAL A 121 -4.69 -14.35 -0.97
N PHE A 122 -5.59 -13.53 -1.50
CA PHE A 122 -7.02 -13.71 -1.21
C PHE A 122 -7.53 -15.05 -1.74
N GLU A 123 -8.34 -15.74 -0.93
CA GLU A 123 -8.96 -17.00 -1.31
C GLU A 123 -10.12 -16.78 -2.31
N ASP A 124 -10.95 -15.78 -2.04
CA ASP A 124 -12.17 -15.51 -2.79
C ASP A 124 -11.96 -14.60 -4.00
N GLU A 125 -10.82 -13.92 -4.09
CA GLU A 125 -10.48 -12.97 -5.15
C GLU A 125 -9.08 -13.26 -5.70
N PRO A 126 -8.89 -14.39 -6.43
CA PRO A 126 -7.56 -14.81 -6.90
C PRO A 126 -6.93 -13.80 -7.88
N ASP A 127 -7.76 -13.02 -8.57
CA ASP A 127 -7.32 -11.98 -9.52
C ASP A 127 -6.91 -10.67 -8.84
N ARG A 128 -7.19 -10.53 -7.54
CA ARG A 128 -6.73 -9.36 -6.78
C ARG A 128 -5.22 -9.40 -6.60
N ASN A 129 -4.61 -8.26 -6.84
CA ASN A 129 -3.15 -8.16 -6.89
C ASN A 129 -2.48 -8.11 -5.52
N LEU A 130 -3.25 -8.12 -4.43
CA LEU A 130 -2.68 -8.12 -3.07
C LEU A 130 -1.83 -9.37 -2.84
N LYS A 131 -0.60 -9.15 -2.38
CA LYS A 131 0.35 -10.18 -1.97
C LYS A 131 0.87 -9.86 -0.57
N ILE A 132 0.83 -10.84 0.32
CA ILE A 132 1.39 -10.74 1.66
C ILE A 132 2.49 -11.80 1.79
N LEU A 133 3.71 -11.36 2.06
CA LEU A 133 4.86 -12.24 2.24
C LEU A 133 5.31 -12.13 3.70
N ILE A 134 5.47 -13.26 4.36
CA ILE A 134 5.94 -13.33 5.74
C ILE A 134 7.26 -14.10 5.77
N ASP A 135 8.33 -13.42 6.16
CA ASP A 135 9.64 -14.04 6.36
C ASP A 135 9.56 -15.06 7.48
N ARG A 136 10.00 -16.29 7.21
CA ARG A 136 9.92 -17.40 8.17
C ARG A 136 10.92 -17.26 9.32
N ASN A 137 12.02 -16.56 9.11
CA ASN A 137 13.08 -16.40 10.08
C ASN A 137 12.89 -15.18 10.96
N SER A 138 12.59 -14.02 10.36
CA SER A 138 12.44 -12.74 11.06
C SER A 138 11.00 -12.38 11.42
N ALA A 139 10.01 -13.07 10.82
CA ALA A 139 8.59 -12.69 10.85
C ALA A 139 8.28 -11.29 10.31
N ALA A 140 9.22 -10.64 9.60
CA ALA A 140 8.96 -9.41 8.87
C ALA A 140 7.87 -9.65 7.83
N THR A 141 6.97 -8.69 7.67
CA THR A 141 5.84 -8.82 6.75
C THR A 141 5.96 -7.79 5.63
N PHE A 142 5.90 -8.28 4.40
CA PHE A 142 5.89 -7.47 3.20
C PHE A 142 4.51 -7.52 2.56
N VAL A 143 3.97 -6.36 2.19
CA VAL A 143 2.65 -6.26 1.56
C VAL A 143 2.77 -5.44 0.29
N SER A 144 2.23 -5.95 -0.81
CA SER A 144 2.08 -5.19 -2.05
C SER A 144 0.68 -5.37 -2.63
N ASP A 145 0.17 -4.33 -3.27
CA ASP A 145 -1.09 -4.37 -4.00
C ASP A 145 -1.04 -3.33 -5.13
N TYR A 146 -1.81 -3.56 -6.20
CA TYR A 146 -1.98 -2.60 -7.26
C TYR A 146 -3.35 -2.76 -7.92
N SER A 147 -3.85 -1.67 -8.48
CA SER A 147 -5.02 -1.63 -9.35
C SER A 147 -4.69 -0.84 -10.61
N VAL A 148 -4.99 -1.38 -11.76
CA VAL A 148 -4.82 -0.77 -13.08
C VAL A 148 -6.13 -0.80 -13.87
#